data_86d611dfd44ffdb93a75bb34e9c3a3ee
#
_entry.id   86d611dfd44ffdb93a75bb34e9c3a3ee
#
_cell.length_a   1.000
_cell.length_b   1.000
_cell.length_c   1.000
_cell.angle_alpha   90.00
_cell.angle_beta   90.00
_cell.angle_gamma   90.00
#
_symmetry.space_group_name_H-M   'P 1'
#
loop_
_entity.id
_entity.type
_entity.pdbx_description
1 polymer ?
#
loop_
_entity_poly.entity_id
_entity_poly.type
_entity_poly.pdbx_seq_one_letter_code
_entity_poly.pdbx_strand_id
1 'polypeptide(L)'
;PQGAAIRMVMVTAWMGQGDEHKAISTCRLLTRCKDPDLRNRARQLLSVLEAPSLERPARWSMQLPTLDMAPRMGKGTITSRRRRGPPPPPPPPTGPTQAPSAGFAALVLAVLLGLTLLLSGCVRVSAEIELAGPDRLAMSWQINSLSGHSLPWQQNFAKALRSEGLSWAVKQGRTGGLNLISPTLGADGAAELMRSSVELAGRSAGLTLPTPELSVVERNWLIGVQQQLTLQLDLSPLAEFPAGDLRVSITPVHDLKQVNTSPTTGQLQGDVLNWSLESGRINQLQVKRWQWSPLGLGSVLI
;
A
#
# COMPACT_ATOMS: atom_id res chain seq x y z
N PRO A 1 16.16 27.11 21.18
CA PRO A 1 15.34 26.04 20.58
C PRO A 1 15.23 24.83 21.47
N GLN A 2 16.31 24.31 22.09
CA GLN A 2 16.31 23.09 22.90
C GLN A 2 15.37 23.14 24.12
N GLY A 3 15.27 24.26 24.82
CA GLY A 3 14.42 24.39 26.01
C GLY A 3 12.90 24.24 25.73
N ALA A 4 12.44 24.61 24.54
CA ALA A 4 11.04 24.47 24.16
C ALA A 4 10.68 22.99 23.82
N ALA A 5 11.60 22.26 23.18
CA ALA A 5 11.44 20.85 22.91
C ALA A 5 11.40 20.02 24.20
N ILE A 6 12.28 20.31 25.16
CA ILE A 6 12.29 19.64 26.47
C ILE A 6 10.96 19.87 27.21
N ARG A 7 10.44 21.11 27.22
CA ARG A 7 9.15 21.41 27.84
C ARG A 7 8.01 20.68 27.18
N MET A 8 8.05 20.42 25.86
CA MET A 8 7.04 19.63 25.17
C MET A 8 7.03 18.18 25.66
N VAL A 9 8.21 17.58 25.88
CA VAL A 9 8.32 16.24 26.47
C VAL A 9 7.80 16.23 27.92
N MET A 10 8.06 17.30 28.71
CA MET A 10 7.52 17.40 30.06
C MET A 10 5.98 17.47 30.08
N VAL A 11 5.37 18.14 29.12
CA VAL A 11 3.89 18.17 28.99
C VAL A 11 3.34 16.76 28.80
N THR A 12 3.93 15.95 27.91
CA THR A 12 3.48 14.56 27.72
C THR A 12 3.71 13.70 28.96
N ALA A 13 4.78 13.93 29.72
CA ALA A 13 5.02 13.22 30.97
C ALA A 13 3.97 13.57 32.05
N TRP A 14 3.61 14.85 32.21
CA TRP A 14 2.56 15.27 33.15
C TRP A 14 1.18 14.77 32.74
N MET A 15 0.88 14.74 31.44
CA MET A 15 -0.35 14.11 30.94
C MET A 15 -0.42 12.61 31.34
N GLY A 16 0.70 11.89 31.20
CA GLY A 16 0.77 10.48 31.61
C GLY A 16 0.66 10.26 33.12
N GLN A 17 1.02 11.27 33.94
CA GLN A 17 0.87 11.26 35.41
C GLN A 17 -0.50 11.74 35.88
N GLY A 18 -1.36 12.25 34.99
CA GLY A 18 -2.66 12.81 35.34
C GLY A 18 -2.59 14.24 35.93
N ASP A 19 -1.45 14.90 35.84
CA ASP A 19 -1.26 16.30 36.34
C ASP A 19 -1.64 17.31 35.25
N GLU A 20 -2.93 17.41 34.96
CA GLU A 20 -3.49 18.24 33.90
C GLU A 20 -3.17 19.73 34.09
N HIS A 21 -3.14 20.21 35.33
CA HIS A 21 -2.84 21.63 35.62
C HIS A 21 -1.44 22.04 35.18
N LYS A 22 -0.43 21.21 35.43
CA LYS A 22 0.95 21.47 35.01
C LYS A 22 1.08 21.31 33.50
N ALA A 23 0.41 20.35 32.90
CA ALA A 23 0.39 20.16 31.46
C ALA A 23 -0.20 21.39 30.74
N ILE A 24 -1.38 21.89 31.16
CA ILE A 24 -2.04 23.07 30.60
C ILE A 24 -1.17 24.33 30.76
N SER A 25 -0.65 24.60 31.95
CA SER A 25 0.17 25.78 32.19
C SER A 25 1.43 25.82 31.31
N THR A 26 2.06 24.66 31.11
CA THR A 26 3.25 24.55 30.28
C THR A 26 2.91 24.63 28.79
N CYS A 27 1.80 24.06 28.33
CA CYS A 27 1.32 24.24 26.97
C CYS A 27 1.03 25.70 26.66
N ARG A 28 0.43 26.47 27.57
CA ARG A 28 0.18 27.92 27.39
C ARG A 28 1.47 28.70 27.22
N LEU A 29 2.55 28.34 27.92
CA LEU A 29 3.87 28.94 27.72
C LEU A 29 4.44 28.61 26.35
N LEU A 30 4.28 27.37 25.89
CA LEU A 30 4.77 26.92 24.60
C LEU A 30 4.03 27.54 23.40
N THR A 31 2.77 27.95 23.54
CA THR A 31 2.06 28.69 22.47
C THR A 31 2.68 30.04 22.13
N ARG A 32 3.56 30.56 22.99
CA ARG A 32 4.31 31.83 22.78
C ARG A 32 5.75 31.62 22.31
N CYS A 33 6.16 30.38 22.05
CA CYS A 33 7.53 30.12 21.60
C CYS A 33 7.78 30.63 20.16
N LYS A 34 9.05 30.88 19.82
CA LYS A 34 9.45 31.41 18.51
C LYS A 34 9.31 30.37 17.39
N ASP A 35 9.40 29.09 17.73
CA ASP A 35 9.33 27.98 16.80
C ASP A 35 7.87 27.74 16.38
N PRO A 36 7.52 27.86 15.07
CA PRO A 36 6.16 27.74 14.58
C PRO A 36 5.60 26.31 14.74
N ASP A 37 6.43 25.27 14.58
CA ASP A 37 6.02 23.88 14.67
C ASP A 37 5.66 23.48 16.09
N LEU A 38 6.53 23.84 17.05
CA LEU A 38 6.25 23.60 18.46
C LEU A 38 5.05 24.40 18.96
N ARG A 39 4.87 25.62 18.47
CA ARG A 39 3.70 26.44 18.78
C ARG A 39 2.40 25.83 18.29
N ASN A 40 2.36 25.27 17.07
CA ASN A 40 1.18 24.64 16.51
C ASN A 40 0.84 23.34 17.27
N ARG A 41 1.84 22.52 17.59
CA ARG A 41 1.66 21.31 18.40
C ARG A 41 1.15 21.64 19.81
N ALA A 42 1.70 22.71 20.43
CA ALA A 42 1.24 23.14 21.74
C ALA A 42 -0.24 23.61 21.71
N ARG A 43 -0.67 24.30 20.64
CA ARG A 43 -2.10 24.68 20.48
C ARG A 43 -3.02 23.48 20.31
N GLN A 44 -2.61 22.48 19.54
CA GLN A 44 -3.38 21.25 19.37
C GLN A 44 -3.52 20.50 20.69
N LEU A 45 -2.43 20.33 21.46
CA LEU A 45 -2.49 19.70 22.77
C LEU A 45 -3.35 20.49 23.76
N LEU A 46 -3.24 21.81 23.73
CA LEU A 46 -4.03 22.68 24.60
C LEU A 46 -5.54 22.54 24.32
N SER A 47 -5.95 22.48 23.06
CA SER A 47 -7.35 22.27 22.68
C SER A 47 -7.91 20.94 23.17
N VAL A 48 -7.09 19.89 23.25
CA VAL A 48 -7.48 18.59 23.80
C VAL A 48 -7.57 18.64 25.33
N LEU A 49 -6.61 19.30 26.00
CA LEU A 49 -6.58 19.42 27.46
C LEU A 49 -7.66 20.35 28.03
N GLU A 50 -8.05 21.37 27.27
CA GLU A 50 -9.12 22.30 27.65
C GLU A 50 -10.53 21.81 27.22
N ALA A 51 -10.59 20.69 26.48
CA ALA A 51 -11.88 20.10 26.12
C ALA A 51 -12.63 19.68 27.41
N PRO A 52 -13.94 19.98 27.54
CA PRO A 52 -14.68 19.60 28.71
C PRO A 52 -14.66 18.08 28.86
N SER A 53 -14.26 17.59 30.06
CA SER A 53 -14.30 16.17 30.36
C SER A 53 -15.74 15.67 30.22
N LEU A 54 -15.95 14.67 29.39
CA LEU A 54 -17.23 13.99 29.30
C LEU A 54 -17.48 13.35 30.66
N GLU A 55 -18.40 13.91 31.48
CA GLU A 55 -18.83 13.29 32.71
C GLU A 55 -19.38 11.90 32.38
N ARG A 56 -18.70 10.87 32.87
CA ARG A 56 -19.19 9.50 32.74
C ARG A 56 -20.50 9.39 33.51
N PRO A 57 -21.61 9.05 32.87
CA PRO A 57 -22.83 8.76 33.60
C PRO A 57 -22.56 7.70 34.68
N ALA A 58 -23.00 7.91 35.91
CA ALA A 58 -22.73 7.01 37.05
C ALA A 58 -23.09 5.53 36.79
N ARG A 59 -23.99 5.28 35.84
CA ARG A 59 -24.40 3.94 35.38
C ARG A 59 -23.37 3.24 34.46
N TRP A 60 -22.27 3.90 34.05
CA TRP A 60 -21.21 3.30 33.24
C TRP A 60 -19.99 2.88 34.07
N SER A 61 -20.00 3.12 35.39
CA SER A 61 -19.00 2.59 36.30
C SER A 61 -19.29 1.11 36.52
N MET A 62 -18.62 0.21 35.81
CA MET A 62 -18.50 -1.18 36.23
C MET A 62 -17.68 -1.23 37.52
N GLN A 63 -18.34 -1.36 38.67
CA GLN A 63 -17.65 -1.75 39.88
C GLN A 63 -17.28 -3.22 39.72
N LEU A 64 -15.98 -3.49 39.57
CA LEU A 64 -15.47 -4.85 39.70
C LEU A 64 -15.82 -5.35 41.10
N PRO A 65 -16.52 -6.49 41.24
CA PRO A 65 -16.75 -7.07 42.55
C PRO A 65 -15.38 -7.37 43.16
N THR A 66 -15.14 -6.86 44.39
CA THR A 66 -13.97 -7.22 45.18
C THR A 66 -14.06 -8.72 45.44
N LEU A 67 -13.11 -9.47 44.85
CA LEU A 67 -12.90 -10.88 45.18
C LEU A 67 -12.39 -10.94 46.64
N ASP A 68 -13.31 -11.11 47.60
CA ASP A 68 -12.99 -11.36 49.00
C ASP A 68 -12.36 -12.77 49.09
N MET A 69 -11.04 -12.83 49.00
CA MET A 69 -10.24 -14.02 49.31
C MET A 69 -10.01 -14.04 50.82
N ALA A 70 -11.07 -14.18 51.63
CA ALA A 70 -10.91 -14.48 53.02
C ALA A 70 -10.81 -16.00 53.22
N PRO A 71 -9.76 -16.51 53.93
CA PRO A 71 -9.66 -17.93 54.22
C PRO A 71 -10.74 -18.30 55.26
N ARG A 72 -11.64 -19.21 54.88
CA ARG A 72 -12.60 -19.78 55.78
C ARG A 72 -11.90 -20.66 56.79
N MET A 73 -11.75 -20.17 58.02
CA MET A 73 -11.45 -21.01 59.18
C MET A 73 -12.43 -20.70 60.31
N GLY A 74 -13.14 -21.73 60.75
CA GLY A 74 -13.68 -21.75 62.12
C GLY A 74 -15.16 -21.59 62.35
N LYS A 75 -15.75 -22.68 62.77
CA LYS A 75 -17.06 -22.88 63.39
C LYS A 75 -17.46 -21.80 64.42
N GLY A 76 -18.67 -21.34 64.35
CA GLY A 76 -19.28 -20.51 65.38
C GLY A 76 -20.77 -20.27 65.14
N THR A 77 -21.60 -21.11 65.71
CA THR A 77 -23.03 -20.97 65.80
C THR A 77 -23.40 -19.73 66.66
N ILE A 78 -24.00 -18.73 66.08
CA ILE A 78 -24.70 -17.70 66.85
C ILE A 78 -26.03 -17.39 66.13
N THR A 79 -27.10 -17.86 66.75
CA THR A 79 -28.47 -17.44 66.47
C THR A 79 -28.66 -15.97 66.83
N SER A 80 -28.87 -15.14 65.84
CA SER A 80 -29.29 -13.76 66.10
C SER A 80 -30.51 -13.38 65.24
N ARG A 81 -31.44 -12.89 65.92
CA ARG A 81 -32.81 -12.44 65.64
C ARG A 81 -32.85 -11.62 64.32
N ARG A 82 -33.67 -12.09 63.42
CA ARG A 82 -34.00 -11.51 62.11
C ARG A 82 -34.65 -10.12 62.26
N ARG A 83 -33.94 -9.05 62.06
CA ARG A 83 -34.50 -7.79 61.58
C ARG A 83 -34.70 -7.87 60.10
N ARG A 84 -35.97 -7.77 59.61
CA ARG A 84 -36.26 -7.61 58.20
C ARG A 84 -35.60 -6.30 57.70
N GLY A 85 -34.50 -6.43 56.98
CA GLY A 85 -33.94 -5.33 56.18
C GLY A 85 -34.81 -5.08 54.95
N PRO A 86 -34.67 -3.90 54.31
CA PRO A 86 -35.37 -3.61 53.06
C PRO A 86 -35.05 -4.68 52.01
N PRO A 87 -35.97 -4.98 51.08
CA PRO A 87 -35.76 -5.98 50.06
C PRO A 87 -34.51 -5.62 49.23
N PRO A 88 -33.69 -6.60 48.87
CA PRO A 88 -32.50 -6.35 48.03
C PRO A 88 -32.97 -5.72 46.72
N PRO A 89 -32.17 -4.76 46.15
CA PRO A 89 -32.49 -4.18 44.86
C PRO A 89 -32.55 -5.31 43.79
N PRO A 90 -33.46 -5.18 42.81
CA PRO A 90 -33.58 -6.19 41.77
C PRO A 90 -32.23 -6.40 41.09
N PRO A 91 -31.85 -7.65 40.80
CA PRO A 91 -30.61 -7.92 40.09
C PRO A 91 -30.59 -7.13 38.78
N PRO A 92 -29.44 -6.57 38.38
CA PRO A 92 -29.35 -5.91 37.09
C PRO A 92 -29.80 -6.91 36.00
N PRO A 93 -30.47 -6.43 34.92
CA PRO A 93 -30.93 -7.29 33.86
C PRO A 93 -29.70 -7.91 33.16
N THR A 94 -29.27 -9.04 33.66
CA THR A 94 -28.39 -9.95 32.91
C THR A 94 -29.28 -10.66 31.90
N GLY A 95 -29.69 -9.93 30.86
CA GLY A 95 -30.16 -10.58 29.65
C GLY A 95 -29.02 -11.47 29.13
N PRO A 96 -29.31 -12.71 28.69
CA PRO A 96 -28.31 -13.49 28.03
C PRO A 96 -27.76 -12.60 26.92
N THR A 97 -26.43 -12.36 26.91
CA THR A 97 -25.74 -11.77 25.76
C THR A 97 -26.06 -12.68 24.61
N GLN A 98 -27.05 -12.30 23.80
CA GLN A 98 -27.33 -13.04 22.58
C GLN A 98 -26.03 -13.07 21.81
N ALA A 99 -25.54 -14.27 21.61
CA ALA A 99 -24.40 -14.46 20.70
C ALA A 99 -24.72 -13.67 19.41
N PRO A 100 -23.75 -12.90 18.88
CA PRO A 100 -24.00 -12.09 17.70
C PRO A 100 -24.64 -12.99 16.65
N SER A 101 -25.72 -12.51 16.02
CA SER A 101 -26.47 -13.31 15.06
C SER A 101 -25.48 -13.93 14.09
N ALA A 102 -25.68 -15.19 13.71
CA ALA A 102 -24.78 -15.90 12.79
C ALA A 102 -24.48 -15.06 11.52
N GLY A 103 -25.46 -14.24 11.10
CA GLY A 103 -25.31 -13.29 10.01
C GLY A 103 -24.29 -12.17 10.30
N PHE A 104 -24.28 -11.63 11.53
CA PHE A 104 -23.27 -10.62 11.91
C PHE A 104 -21.87 -11.23 12.03
N ALA A 105 -21.76 -12.42 12.64
CA ALA A 105 -20.49 -13.15 12.70
C ALA A 105 -19.96 -13.50 11.30
N ALA A 106 -20.84 -13.93 10.39
CA ALA A 106 -20.48 -14.19 9.00
C ALA A 106 -20.05 -12.92 8.26
N LEU A 107 -20.71 -11.78 8.52
CA LEU A 107 -20.35 -10.49 7.92
C LEU A 107 -18.97 -10.01 8.43
N VAL A 108 -18.73 -10.09 9.74
CA VAL A 108 -17.44 -9.74 10.35
C VAL A 108 -16.34 -10.66 9.82
N LEU A 109 -16.61 -11.96 9.71
CA LEU A 109 -15.67 -12.93 9.14
C LEU A 109 -15.41 -12.62 7.65
N ALA A 110 -16.43 -12.30 6.87
CA ALA A 110 -16.29 -11.92 5.47
C ALA A 110 -15.50 -10.62 5.31
N VAL A 111 -15.73 -9.63 6.16
CA VAL A 111 -14.95 -8.37 6.18
C VAL A 111 -13.51 -8.62 6.58
N LEU A 112 -13.27 -9.42 7.64
CA LEU A 112 -11.92 -9.80 8.05
C LEU A 112 -11.22 -10.63 6.98
N LEU A 113 -11.92 -11.56 6.36
CA LEU A 113 -11.38 -12.37 5.26
C LEU A 113 -11.11 -11.50 4.02
N GLY A 114 -12.02 -10.57 3.71
CA GLY A 114 -11.81 -9.56 2.67
C GLY A 114 -10.60 -8.67 2.95
N LEU A 115 -10.48 -8.21 4.19
CA LEU A 115 -9.34 -7.38 4.63
C LEU A 115 -8.02 -8.17 4.61
N THR A 116 -8.03 -9.43 5.06
CA THR A 116 -6.84 -10.29 4.98
C THR A 116 -6.48 -10.64 3.54
N LEU A 117 -7.45 -10.84 2.66
CA LEU A 117 -7.21 -11.05 1.22
C LEU A 117 -6.67 -9.78 0.53
N LEU A 118 -7.11 -8.59 0.96
CA LEU A 118 -6.57 -7.31 0.50
C LEU A 118 -5.16 -7.02 1.06
N LEU A 119 -4.91 -7.40 2.32
CA LEU A 119 -3.63 -7.18 3.02
C LEU A 119 -2.59 -8.27 2.73
N SER A 120 -2.99 -9.49 2.37
CA SER A 120 -2.06 -10.59 2.04
C SER A 120 -1.63 -10.60 0.57
N GLY A 121 -1.98 -9.58 -0.18
CA GLY A 121 -1.67 -9.44 -1.59
C GLY A 121 -0.25 -8.99 -1.90
N CYS A 122 0.77 -9.65 -1.34
CA CYS A 122 2.11 -9.51 -1.92
C CYS A 122 2.09 -10.11 -3.33
N VAL A 123 1.88 -9.25 -4.32
CA VAL A 123 1.89 -9.59 -5.74
C VAL A 123 3.23 -9.16 -6.31
N ARG A 124 3.87 -10.07 -7.03
CA ARG A 124 5.04 -9.74 -7.84
C ARG A 124 4.59 -9.52 -9.27
N VAL A 125 4.83 -8.33 -9.79
CA VAL A 125 4.61 -8.00 -11.19
C VAL A 125 5.95 -7.74 -11.85
N SER A 126 6.26 -8.54 -12.87
CA SER A 126 7.45 -8.36 -13.69
C SER A 126 6.99 -8.07 -15.11
N ALA A 127 7.32 -6.90 -15.62
CA ALA A 127 7.08 -6.50 -17.00
C ALA A 127 8.42 -6.53 -17.75
N GLU A 128 8.46 -7.18 -18.88
CA GLU A 128 9.61 -7.17 -19.76
C GLU A 128 9.24 -6.45 -21.05
N ILE A 129 10.12 -5.57 -21.50
CA ILE A 129 10.02 -4.86 -22.77
C ILE A 129 11.20 -5.29 -23.64
N GLU A 130 10.90 -5.98 -24.70
CA GLU A 130 11.89 -6.40 -25.70
C GLU A 130 11.92 -5.38 -26.84
N LEU A 131 13.10 -4.82 -27.11
CA LEU A 131 13.37 -3.98 -28.26
C LEU A 131 13.72 -4.87 -29.46
N ALA A 132 12.69 -5.41 -30.12
CA ALA A 132 12.85 -6.39 -31.20
C ALA A 132 13.49 -5.83 -32.47
N GLY A 133 13.48 -4.51 -32.64
CA GLY A 133 14.05 -3.84 -33.81
C GLY A 133 13.63 -2.38 -33.90
N PRO A 134 13.95 -1.71 -35.03
CA PRO A 134 13.41 -0.37 -35.30
C PRO A 134 11.89 -0.39 -35.30
N ASP A 135 11.30 0.52 -34.53
CA ASP A 135 9.85 0.65 -34.31
C ASP A 135 9.15 -0.68 -33.99
N ARG A 136 9.83 -1.60 -33.32
CA ARG A 136 9.28 -2.90 -32.96
C ARG A 136 9.55 -3.25 -31.49
N LEU A 137 8.46 -3.36 -30.74
CA LEU A 137 8.46 -3.70 -29.33
C LEU A 137 7.62 -4.95 -29.09
N ALA A 138 8.10 -5.83 -28.24
CA ALA A 138 7.30 -6.90 -27.65
C ALA A 138 7.28 -6.72 -26.13
N MET A 139 6.16 -7.06 -25.51
CA MET A 139 6.00 -6.95 -24.06
C MET A 139 5.58 -8.29 -23.49
N SER A 140 6.13 -8.63 -22.32
CA SER A 140 5.64 -9.75 -21.53
C SER A 140 5.42 -9.31 -20.09
N TRP A 141 4.28 -9.70 -19.51
CA TRP A 141 3.96 -9.41 -18.14
C TRP A 141 3.75 -10.71 -17.37
N GLN A 142 4.40 -10.81 -16.21
CA GLN A 142 4.23 -11.92 -15.29
C GLN A 142 3.70 -11.39 -13.97
N ILE A 143 2.52 -11.85 -13.60
CA ILE A 143 1.81 -11.45 -12.39
C ILE A 143 1.69 -12.67 -11.49
N ASN A 144 2.52 -12.74 -10.47
CA ASN A 144 2.58 -13.86 -9.55
C ASN A 144 2.09 -13.45 -8.16
N SER A 145 1.23 -14.26 -7.57
CA SER A 145 0.86 -14.13 -6.16
C SER A 145 1.87 -14.90 -5.31
N LEU A 146 2.34 -14.29 -4.22
CA LEU A 146 3.22 -14.98 -3.25
C LEU A 146 2.50 -16.10 -2.50
N SER A 147 1.16 -16.07 -2.46
CA SER A 147 0.36 -17.15 -1.87
C SER A 147 0.31 -18.42 -2.71
N GLY A 148 0.84 -18.42 -3.94
CA GLY A 148 0.77 -19.55 -4.87
C GLY A 148 -0.62 -19.84 -5.46
N HIS A 149 -1.61 -18.98 -5.18
CA HIS A 149 -2.96 -19.10 -5.71
C HIS A 149 -3.32 -17.84 -6.51
N SER A 150 -4.14 -18.01 -7.55
CA SER A 150 -4.65 -16.86 -8.31
C SER A 150 -5.61 -16.03 -7.47
N LEU A 151 -5.37 -14.73 -7.40
CA LEU A 151 -6.24 -13.79 -6.70
C LEU A 151 -7.50 -13.48 -7.55
N PRO A 152 -8.65 -13.15 -6.92
CA PRO A 152 -9.89 -12.86 -7.66
C PRO A 152 -9.73 -11.76 -8.71
N TRP A 153 -9.00 -10.71 -8.40
CA TRP A 153 -8.74 -9.62 -9.35
C TRP A 153 -7.91 -10.06 -10.57
N GLN A 154 -6.95 -10.99 -10.40
CA GLN A 154 -6.17 -11.55 -11.52
C GLN A 154 -7.07 -12.33 -12.48
N GLN A 155 -8.04 -13.07 -11.95
CA GLN A 155 -9.01 -13.80 -12.76
C GLN A 155 -9.93 -12.84 -13.51
N ASN A 156 -10.42 -11.80 -12.82
CA ASN A 156 -11.23 -10.75 -13.43
C ASN A 156 -10.46 -10.01 -14.52
N PHE A 157 -9.20 -9.66 -14.26
CA PHE A 157 -8.32 -9.02 -15.23
C PHE A 157 -8.08 -9.92 -16.45
N ALA A 158 -7.74 -11.19 -16.25
CA ALA A 158 -7.56 -12.14 -17.35
C ALA A 158 -8.84 -12.33 -18.19
N LYS A 159 -10.02 -12.32 -17.55
CA LYS A 159 -11.31 -12.37 -18.23
C LYS A 159 -11.56 -11.09 -19.04
N ALA A 160 -11.32 -9.94 -18.43
CA ALA A 160 -11.51 -8.65 -19.05
C ALA A 160 -10.57 -8.44 -20.26
N LEU A 161 -9.29 -8.85 -20.18
CA LEU A 161 -8.35 -8.81 -21.31
C LEU A 161 -8.89 -9.59 -22.52
N ARG A 162 -9.51 -10.75 -22.28
CA ARG A 162 -10.10 -11.55 -23.36
C ARG A 162 -11.36 -10.92 -23.93
N SER A 163 -12.21 -10.31 -23.06
CA SER A 163 -13.48 -9.70 -23.50
C SER A 163 -13.28 -8.39 -24.26
N GLU A 164 -12.27 -7.61 -23.94
CA GLU A 164 -11.94 -6.37 -24.63
C GLU A 164 -11.11 -6.58 -25.92
N GLY A 165 -10.75 -7.83 -26.22
CA GLY A 165 -10.04 -8.16 -27.47
C GLY A 165 -8.63 -7.56 -27.56
N LEU A 166 -8.01 -7.26 -26.43
CA LEU A 166 -6.62 -6.78 -26.39
C LEU A 166 -5.66 -7.86 -26.88
N SER A 167 -4.64 -7.45 -27.66
CA SER A 167 -3.72 -8.35 -28.35
C SER A 167 -2.74 -9.08 -27.43
N TRP A 168 -3.21 -9.56 -26.29
CA TRP A 168 -2.42 -10.37 -25.36
C TRP A 168 -2.68 -11.86 -25.53
N ALA A 169 -1.60 -12.65 -25.63
CA ALA A 169 -1.67 -14.09 -25.40
C ALA A 169 -1.68 -14.34 -23.87
N VAL A 170 -2.83 -14.69 -23.31
CA VAL A 170 -3.03 -14.89 -21.88
C VAL A 170 -2.81 -16.35 -21.52
N LYS A 171 -1.78 -16.65 -20.72
CA LYS A 171 -1.49 -17.99 -20.21
C LYS A 171 -1.59 -17.99 -18.68
N GLN A 172 -2.32 -18.94 -18.11
CA GLN A 172 -2.33 -19.18 -16.67
C GLN A 172 -1.24 -20.20 -16.30
N GLY A 173 -0.37 -19.81 -15.36
CA GLY A 173 0.63 -20.70 -14.79
C GLY A 173 0.01 -21.72 -13.81
N ARG A 174 0.67 -22.87 -13.62
CA ARG A 174 0.24 -23.92 -12.69
C ARG A 174 0.13 -23.45 -11.23
N THR A 175 0.89 -22.44 -10.85
CA THR A 175 0.94 -21.82 -9.50
C THR A 175 0.06 -20.58 -9.38
N GLY A 176 -1.00 -20.46 -10.18
CA GLY A 176 -1.92 -19.32 -10.13
C GLY A 176 -1.36 -18.00 -10.68
N GLY A 177 -0.17 -18.01 -11.26
CA GLY A 177 0.41 -16.86 -11.94
C GLY A 177 -0.28 -16.59 -13.28
N LEU A 178 -0.27 -15.33 -13.70
CA LEU A 178 -0.79 -14.89 -15.00
C LEU A 178 0.38 -14.41 -15.86
N ASN A 179 0.55 -15.00 -17.04
CA ASN A 179 1.55 -14.60 -18.03
C ASN A 179 0.83 -14.02 -19.24
N LEU A 180 1.19 -12.80 -19.58
CA LEU A 180 0.70 -12.07 -20.73
C LEU A 180 1.86 -11.89 -21.71
N ILE A 181 1.66 -12.18 -22.97
CA ILE A 181 2.66 -12.02 -24.01
C ILE A 181 2.01 -11.23 -25.16
N SER A 182 2.57 -10.08 -25.50
CA SER A 182 2.10 -9.31 -26.65
C SER A 182 2.71 -9.84 -27.96
N PRO A 183 2.06 -9.64 -29.09
CA PRO A 183 2.76 -9.69 -30.37
C PRO A 183 3.81 -8.57 -30.45
N THR A 184 4.66 -8.64 -31.44
CA THR A 184 5.55 -7.52 -31.78
C THR A 184 4.74 -6.40 -32.42
N LEU A 185 4.75 -5.22 -31.81
CA LEU A 185 3.96 -4.04 -32.19
C LEU A 185 4.89 -2.87 -32.54
N GLY A 186 4.39 -1.90 -33.31
CA GLY A 186 5.01 -0.59 -33.41
C GLY A 186 4.93 0.16 -32.07
N ALA A 187 5.76 1.20 -31.92
CA ALA A 187 5.84 1.97 -30.67
C ALA A 187 4.48 2.49 -30.18
N ASP A 188 3.68 3.08 -31.09
CA ASP A 188 2.36 3.61 -30.76
C ASP A 188 1.39 2.51 -30.34
N GLY A 189 1.41 1.37 -31.05
CA GLY A 189 0.58 0.21 -30.71
C GLY A 189 0.95 -0.42 -29.35
N ALA A 190 2.23 -0.46 -29.03
CA ALA A 190 2.73 -0.94 -27.75
C ALA A 190 2.32 0.02 -26.60
N ALA A 191 2.41 1.33 -26.83
CA ALA A 191 2.00 2.35 -25.88
C ALA A 191 0.48 2.26 -25.59
N GLU A 192 -0.34 2.11 -26.62
CA GLU A 192 -1.79 1.97 -26.49
C GLU A 192 -2.16 0.66 -25.76
N LEU A 193 -1.51 -0.46 -26.12
CA LEU A 193 -1.73 -1.73 -25.46
C LEU A 193 -1.36 -1.64 -23.96
N MET A 194 -0.25 -0.98 -23.63
CA MET A 194 0.17 -0.78 -22.23
C MET A 194 -0.85 0.08 -21.49
N ARG A 195 -1.29 1.20 -22.08
CA ARG A 195 -2.27 2.12 -21.49
C ARG A 195 -3.58 1.40 -21.17
N SER A 196 -4.17 0.74 -22.16
CA SER A 196 -5.42 0.00 -22.00
C SER A 196 -5.31 -1.12 -20.98
N SER A 197 -4.15 -1.79 -20.92
CA SER A 197 -3.92 -2.87 -19.96
C SER A 197 -3.78 -2.38 -18.52
N VAL A 198 -3.08 -1.26 -18.29
CA VAL A 198 -2.94 -0.66 -16.95
C VAL A 198 -4.28 -0.13 -16.45
N GLU A 199 -5.08 0.51 -17.32
CA GLU A 199 -6.42 0.97 -16.99
C GLU A 199 -7.34 -0.20 -16.61
N LEU A 200 -7.30 -1.27 -17.39
CA LEU A 200 -8.08 -2.47 -17.14
C LEU A 200 -7.66 -3.18 -15.85
N ALA A 201 -6.36 -3.24 -15.57
CA ALA A 201 -5.84 -3.78 -14.32
C ALA A 201 -6.30 -2.95 -13.12
N GLY A 202 -6.26 -1.62 -13.23
CA GLY A 202 -6.78 -0.70 -12.21
C GLY A 202 -8.26 -0.94 -11.95
N ARG A 203 -9.10 -0.93 -13.00
CA ARG A 203 -10.54 -1.22 -12.89
C ARG A 203 -10.81 -2.58 -12.23
N SER A 204 -10.05 -3.61 -12.61
CA SER A 204 -10.20 -4.96 -12.04
C SER A 204 -9.80 -5.06 -10.57
N ALA A 205 -8.89 -4.20 -10.13
CA ALA A 205 -8.43 -4.09 -8.75
C ALA A 205 -9.22 -3.06 -7.92
N GLY A 206 -10.17 -2.33 -8.53
CA GLY A 206 -10.90 -1.24 -7.88
C GLY A 206 -10.06 0.01 -7.62
N LEU A 207 -8.99 0.21 -8.40
CA LEU A 207 -8.05 1.32 -8.29
C LEU A 207 -8.11 2.21 -9.53
N THR A 208 -7.94 3.51 -9.34
CA THR A 208 -7.73 4.44 -10.44
C THR A 208 -6.24 4.69 -10.57
N LEU A 209 -5.62 4.11 -11.60
CA LEU A 209 -4.20 4.30 -11.90
C LEU A 209 -4.05 5.37 -12.98
N PRO A 210 -3.06 6.27 -12.84
CA PRO A 210 -2.69 7.20 -13.90
C PRO A 210 -2.23 6.45 -15.15
N THR A 211 -2.46 7.07 -16.31
CA THR A 211 -2.07 6.47 -17.59
C THR A 211 -0.55 6.39 -17.72
N PRO A 212 0.01 5.23 -18.06
CA PRO A 212 1.43 5.10 -18.33
C PRO A 212 1.79 5.83 -19.64
N GLU A 213 2.98 6.41 -19.66
CA GLU A 213 3.53 7.04 -20.85
C GLU A 213 4.68 6.20 -21.38
N LEU A 214 4.50 5.59 -22.53
CA LEU A 214 5.55 4.88 -23.28
C LEU A 214 5.76 5.60 -24.61
N SER A 215 6.98 5.98 -24.89
CA SER A 215 7.34 6.59 -26.17
C SER A 215 8.68 6.06 -26.68
N VAL A 216 8.78 5.90 -27.99
CA VAL A 216 10.01 5.55 -28.67
C VAL A 216 10.24 6.57 -29.77
N VAL A 217 11.39 7.23 -29.69
CA VAL A 217 11.85 8.18 -30.72
C VAL A 217 13.02 7.59 -31.45
N GLU A 218 12.94 7.55 -32.77
CA GLU A 218 13.99 7.01 -33.64
C GLU A 218 14.62 8.08 -34.49
N ARG A 219 15.90 7.97 -34.61
CA ARG A 219 16.69 8.78 -35.58
C ARG A 219 17.47 7.85 -36.48
N ASN A 220 17.10 7.86 -37.75
CA ASN A 220 17.75 7.05 -38.76
C ASN A 220 19.01 7.76 -39.27
N TRP A 221 20.13 7.06 -39.22
CA TRP A 221 21.40 7.44 -39.80
C TRP A 221 21.72 6.46 -40.93
N LEU A 222 22.52 6.88 -41.91
CA LEU A 222 22.90 6.00 -43.01
C LEU A 222 23.47 4.65 -42.56
N ILE A 223 24.19 4.63 -41.45
CA ILE A 223 24.89 3.46 -40.91
C ILE A 223 24.18 2.75 -39.78
N GLY A 224 23.09 3.32 -39.26
CA GLY A 224 22.35 2.72 -38.14
C GLY A 224 21.18 3.57 -37.66
N VAL A 225 20.47 3.06 -36.68
CA VAL A 225 19.30 3.70 -36.06
C VAL A 225 19.59 3.95 -34.59
N GLN A 226 19.40 5.17 -34.15
CA GLN A 226 19.39 5.53 -32.76
C GLN A 226 17.94 5.50 -32.26
N GLN A 227 17.67 4.67 -31.26
CA GLN A 227 16.39 4.58 -30.61
C GLN A 227 16.48 5.16 -29.18
N GLN A 228 15.50 5.92 -28.80
CA GLN A 228 15.32 6.40 -27.43
C GLN A 228 13.95 5.96 -26.92
N LEU A 229 13.94 5.05 -25.97
CA LEU A 229 12.74 4.62 -25.26
C LEU A 229 12.61 5.43 -23.97
N THR A 230 11.44 5.99 -23.75
CA THR A 230 11.06 6.65 -22.50
C THR A 230 9.80 5.98 -21.95
N LEU A 231 9.86 5.57 -20.69
CA LEU A 231 8.75 4.99 -19.96
C LEU A 231 8.55 5.78 -18.67
N GLN A 232 7.32 6.27 -18.45
CA GLN A 232 6.92 6.92 -17.21
C GLN A 232 5.71 6.20 -16.63
N LEU A 233 5.82 5.85 -15.35
CA LEU A 233 4.78 5.16 -14.59
C LEU A 233 4.53 5.95 -13.30
N ASP A 234 3.34 6.52 -13.16
CA ASP A 234 2.94 7.19 -11.93
C ASP A 234 2.27 6.19 -10.99
N LEU A 235 2.98 5.83 -9.94
CA LEU A 235 2.53 4.92 -8.90
C LEU A 235 2.17 5.67 -7.59
N SER A 236 1.98 6.99 -7.65
CA SER A 236 1.59 7.81 -6.49
C SER A 236 0.33 7.29 -5.78
N PRO A 237 -0.72 6.82 -6.48
CA PRO A 237 -1.90 6.26 -5.82
C PRO A 237 -1.64 4.96 -5.03
N LEU A 238 -0.49 4.31 -5.26
CA LEU A 238 -0.11 3.06 -4.58
C LEU A 238 0.74 3.30 -3.31
N ALA A 239 0.84 4.53 -2.81
CA ALA A 239 1.65 4.86 -1.63
C ALA A 239 1.20 4.12 -0.36
N GLU A 240 -0.09 3.88 -0.21
CA GLU A 240 -0.68 3.19 0.96
C GLU A 240 -0.71 1.66 0.83
N PHE A 241 -0.41 1.15 -0.35
CA PHE A 241 -0.40 -0.30 -0.58
C PHE A 241 0.96 -0.89 -0.20
N PRO A 242 0.98 -2.06 0.47
CA PRO A 242 2.23 -2.73 0.76
C PRO A 242 2.97 -2.95 -0.55
N ALA A 243 4.22 -2.51 -0.58
CA ALA A 243 5.06 -2.53 -1.77
C ALA A 243 5.08 -3.94 -2.38
N GLY A 244 4.33 -4.11 -3.46
CA GLY A 244 4.49 -5.27 -4.32
C GLY A 244 5.89 -5.22 -4.95
N ASP A 245 6.46 -6.37 -5.25
CA ASP A 245 7.70 -6.44 -6.02
C ASP A 245 7.36 -6.11 -7.49
N LEU A 246 7.47 -4.83 -7.85
CA LEU A 246 7.20 -4.32 -9.19
C LEU A 246 8.52 -4.13 -9.92
N ARG A 247 8.71 -4.83 -11.02
CA ARG A 247 9.93 -4.77 -11.82
C ARG A 247 9.62 -4.54 -13.30
N VAL A 248 10.48 -3.75 -13.92
CA VAL A 248 10.53 -3.61 -15.38
C VAL A 248 11.89 -4.08 -15.84
N SER A 249 11.91 -4.95 -16.83
CA SER A 249 13.13 -5.43 -17.48
C SER A 249 13.15 -4.98 -18.93
N ILE A 250 14.33 -4.63 -19.45
CA ILE A 250 14.52 -4.29 -20.87
C ILE A 250 15.57 -5.22 -21.47
N THR A 251 15.26 -5.74 -22.63
CA THR A 251 16.12 -6.60 -23.44
C THR A 251 16.12 -6.15 -24.90
N PRO A 252 17.21 -6.36 -25.66
CA PRO A 252 18.58 -6.65 -25.25
C PRO A 252 19.32 -5.40 -24.76
N VAL A 253 20.36 -5.58 -23.93
CA VAL A 253 21.11 -4.48 -23.29
C VAL A 253 22.43 -4.17 -24.00
N HIS A 254 22.98 -5.12 -24.78
CA HIS A 254 24.30 -5.01 -25.39
C HIS A 254 24.49 -3.75 -26.29
N ASP A 255 23.40 -3.21 -26.86
CA ASP A 255 23.39 -2.02 -27.69
C ASP A 255 23.04 -0.73 -26.92
N LEU A 256 22.82 -0.79 -25.62
CA LEU A 256 22.46 0.36 -24.81
C LEU A 256 23.66 1.29 -24.63
N LYS A 257 23.45 2.57 -24.91
CA LYS A 257 24.49 3.61 -24.79
C LYS A 257 24.30 4.47 -23.56
N GLN A 258 23.05 4.65 -23.14
CA GLN A 258 22.69 5.47 -21.98
C GLN A 258 21.46 4.90 -21.32
N VAL A 259 21.50 4.80 -20.00
CA VAL A 259 20.38 4.38 -19.14
C VAL A 259 20.22 5.39 -18.02
N ASN A 260 19.06 6.01 -17.95
CA ASN A 260 18.67 6.89 -16.85
C ASN A 260 17.41 6.33 -16.22
N THR A 261 17.42 6.11 -14.93
CA THR A 261 16.28 5.60 -14.16
C THR A 261 16.10 6.43 -12.90
N SER A 262 14.86 6.64 -12.49
CA SER A 262 14.47 7.38 -11.28
C SER A 262 13.16 6.81 -10.74
N PRO A 263 12.94 6.73 -9.42
CA PRO A 263 13.82 7.09 -8.32
C PRO A 263 14.93 6.04 -8.06
N THR A 264 14.70 4.78 -8.42
CA THR A 264 15.66 3.68 -8.21
C THR A 264 16.60 3.53 -9.39
N THR A 265 17.82 3.11 -9.14
CA THR A 265 18.80 2.85 -10.20
C THR A 265 18.58 1.48 -10.83
N GLY A 266 18.51 1.45 -12.17
CA GLY A 266 18.46 0.19 -12.93
C GLY A 266 19.77 -0.59 -12.82
N GLN A 267 19.67 -1.90 -12.73
CA GLN A 267 20.79 -2.83 -12.61
C GLN A 267 20.95 -3.63 -13.90
N LEU A 268 22.15 -3.60 -14.45
CA LEU A 268 22.50 -4.42 -15.60
C LEU A 268 22.92 -5.81 -15.13
N GLN A 269 22.24 -6.84 -15.62
CA GLN A 269 22.55 -8.23 -15.30
C GLN A 269 22.55 -9.07 -16.59
N GLY A 270 23.73 -9.38 -17.09
CA GLY A 270 23.87 -10.03 -18.39
C GLY A 270 23.34 -9.15 -19.52
N ASP A 271 22.40 -9.67 -20.29
CA ASP A 271 21.75 -8.96 -21.41
C ASP A 271 20.39 -8.32 -21.03
N VAL A 272 20.16 -8.13 -19.74
CA VAL A 272 18.91 -7.60 -19.19
C VAL A 272 19.18 -6.40 -18.29
N LEU A 273 18.46 -5.31 -18.51
CA LEU A 273 18.35 -4.20 -17.58
C LEU A 273 17.17 -4.46 -16.64
N ASN A 274 17.43 -4.67 -15.37
CA ASN A 274 16.41 -4.82 -14.34
C ASN A 274 16.22 -3.51 -13.59
N TRP A 275 14.99 -3.04 -13.50
CA TRP A 275 14.63 -1.82 -12.81
C TRP A 275 13.46 -2.06 -11.87
N SER A 276 13.67 -1.87 -10.56
CA SER A 276 12.64 -1.99 -9.55
C SER A 276 11.89 -0.66 -9.41
N LEU A 277 10.57 -0.73 -9.43
CA LEU A 277 9.70 0.44 -9.29
C LEU A 277 9.45 0.74 -7.81
N GLU A 278 9.31 2.01 -7.48
CA GLU A 278 8.97 2.48 -6.13
C GLU A 278 7.50 2.91 -6.08
N SER A 279 6.71 2.24 -5.21
CA SER A 279 5.32 2.61 -4.95
C SER A 279 5.23 4.01 -4.33
N GLY A 280 4.17 4.75 -4.62
CA GLY A 280 3.98 6.10 -4.11
C GLY A 280 4.78 7.19 -4.81
N ARG A 281 5.45 6.88 -5.91
CA ARG A 281 6.27 7.83 -6.67
C ARG A 281 6.05 7.72 -8.17
N ILE A 282 6.46 8.76 -8.88
CA ILE A 282 6.60 8.74 -10.33
C ILE A 282 7.91 8.05 -10.67
N ASN A 283 7.82 6.96 -11.41
CA ASN A 283 8.94 6.17 -11.88
C ASN A 283 9.22 6.50 -13.35
N GLN A 284 10.46 6.85 -13.67
CA GLN A 284 10.89 7.22 -15.02
C GLN A 284 12.08 6.39 -15.45
N LEU A 285 12.03 5.90 -16.67
CA LEU A 285 13.11 5.19 -17.33
C LEU A 285 13.34 5.80 -18.71
N GLN A 286 14.58 6.11 -19.02
CA GLN A 286 15.00 6.54 -20.33
C GLN A 286 16.21 5.71 -20.77
N VAL A 287 16.10 5.09 -21.93
CA VAL A 287 17.13 4.24 -22.49
C VAL A 287 17.44 4.69 -23.90
N LYS A 288 18.72 4.84 -24.21
CA LYS A 288 19.20 5.08 -25.59
C LYS A 288 19.94 3.87 -26.09
N ARG A 289 19.57 3.42 -27.28
CA ARG A 289 20.15 2.28 -27.98
C ARG A 289 20.66 2.70 -29.33
N TRP A 290 21.71 2.03 -29.79
CA TRP A 290 22.19 2.16 -31.13
C TRP A 290 22.17 0.81 -31.84
N GLN A 291 21.51 0.73 -32.97
CA GLN A 291 21.47 -0.47 -33.79
C GLN A 291 22.13 -0.20 -35.14
N TRP A 292 23.14 -0.99 -35.47
CA TRP A 292 23.81 -0.89 -36.74
C TRP A 292 22.95 -1.42 -37.88
N SER A 293 22.95 -0.72 -39.01
CA SER A 293 22.30 -1.18 -40.23
C SER A 293 23.27 -2.08 -41.03
N PRO A 294 22.92 -3.35 -41.25
CA PRO A 294 23.74 -4.23 -42.09
C PRO A 294 23.96 -3.69 -43.52
N LEU A 295 22.91 -3.04 -44.06
CA LEU A 295 22.96 -2.41 -45.39
C LEU A 295 23.87 -1.16 -45.42
N GLY A 296 23.80 -0.34 -44.35
CA GLY A 296 24.64 0.85 -44.22
C GLY A 296 26.13 0.53 -44.11
N LEU A 297 26.48 -0.53 -43.36
CA LEU A 297 27.86 -0.99 -43.24
C LEU A 297 28.38 -1.55 -44.55
N GLY A 298 27.54 -2.26 -45.32
CA GLY A 298 27.93 -2.78 -46.66
C GLY A 298 28.20 -1.66 -47.67
N SER A 299 27.49 -0.53 -47.59
CA SER A 299 27.69 0.60 -48.51
C SER A 299 28.93 1.44 -48.22
N VAL A 300 29.52 1.33 -47.02
CA VAL A 300 30.75 2.03 -46.62
C VAL A 300 32.01 1.22 -47.00
N LEU A 301 31.84 -0.08 -47.24
CA LEU A 301 32.95 -1.00 -47.62
C LEU A 301 33.14 -1.14 -49.12
N ILE A 302 32.29 -0.53 -49.94
CA ILE A 302 32.42 -0.42 -51.42
C ILE A 302 32.95 0.97 -51.78
#